data_a4faa80aaf6e6949bc5a110c35c5196b
#
_entry.id   a4faa80aaf6e6949bc5a110c35c5196b
#
_cell.length_a   1.000
_cell.length_b   1.000
_cell.length_c   1.000
_cell.angle_alpha   90.00
_cell.angle_beta   90.00
_cell.angle_gamma   90.00
#
_symmetry.space_group_name_H-M   'P 1'
#
loop_
_entity.id
_entity.type
_entity.pdbx_description
1 polymer ?
#
loop_
_entity_poly.entity_id
_entity_poly.type
_entity_poly.pdbx_seq_one_letter_code
_entity_poly.pdbx_strand_id
1 'polypeptide(L)'
;YPKKVNFFDAKNKKKITDINITQFNDETSRYTTLKRSTLIKFLMNNLSDQTINYDTELEKVNYGEQFIIDFSNNSKETFDYIIISDGVFSKTKSIINKKETKPKYFNGVALRGNLKNYDNPDISIFMGSDLHYVIYPVNQNKEYNFISVIHKKLTDLQLSDQKFLASEDFKSSIFNTLKQKTSIDVYQNLENINVFPIFVSEKTEKINQKNIFFIGDALFSFPPSFAQGASQSIETSHDLFEYLKNNEDMLYKDRINKIHSVNLRSKLNHFAFHLKNPLIKFLRNIILKYLTKNDKFLDSYLGKIYKN
;
A
#
# COMPACT_ATOMS: atom_id res chain seq x y z
N TYR A 1 1.75 -8.05 17.63
CA TYR A 1 2.84 -7.12 17.34
C TYR A 1 4.08 -7.92 16.96
N PRO A 2 4.46 -7.96 15.65
CA PRO A 2 5.70 -8.60 15.22
C PRO A 2 6.91 -7.86 15.80
N LYS A 3 7.96 -8.61 16.12
CA LYS A 3 9.21 -8.06 16.68
C LYS A 3 10.30 -7.92 15.62
N LYS A 4 10.19 -8.70 14.55
CA LYS A 4 11.20 -8.75 13.48
C LYS A 4 10.59 -8.74 12.09
N VAL A 5 11.38 -8.27 11.14
CA VAL A 5 11.20 -8.53 9.72
C VAL A 5 12.31 -9.46 9.29
N ASN A 6 11.98 -10.68 8.92
CA ASN A 6 12.92 -11.71 8.47
C ASN A 6 12.98 -11.72 6.94
N PHE A 7 14.17 -11.83 6.38
CA PHE A 7 14.41 -11.92 4.94
C PHE A 7 14.93 -13.29 4.55
N PHE A 8 14.27 -13.90 3.57
CA PHE A 8 14.58 -15.24 3.07
C PHE A 8 14.76 -15.25 1.56
N ASP A 9 15.47 -16.23 1.06
CA ASP A 9 15.45 -16.59 -0.36
C ASP A 9 14.19 -17.39 -0.67
N ALA A 10 13.44 -17.02 -1.70
CA ALA A 10 12.15 -17.63 -2.03
C ALA A 10 12.28 -19.04 -2.61
N LYS A 11 13.46 -19.42 -3.16
CA LYS A 11 13.67 -20.71 -3.81
C LYS A 11 14.14 -21.80 -2.83
N ASN A 12 15.00 -21.46 -1.87
CA ASN A 12 15.56 -22.43 -0.94
C ASN A 12 15.17 -22.20 0.52
N LYS A 13 14.34 -21.18 0.81
CA LYS A 13 13.86 -20.78 2.15
C LYS A 13 14.99 -20.41 3.12
N LYS A 14 16.22 -20.24 2.64
CA LYS A 14 17.36 -19.91 3.49
C LYS A 14 17.21 -18.48 4.03
N LYS A 15 17.31 -18.33 5.34
CA LYS A 15 17.32 -17.02 5.97
C LYS A 15 18.58 -16.25 5.55
N ILE A 16 18.37 -15.00 5.11
CA ILE A 16 19.44 -14.09 4.71
C ILE A 16 19.83 -13.21 5.87
N THR A 17 18.86 -12.52 6.47
CA THR A 17 19.05 -11.61 7.61
C THR A 17 17.71 -11.29 8.26
N ASP A 18 17.72 -10.45 9.29
CA ASP A 18 16.54 -9.88 9.92
C ASP A 18 16.77 -8.42 10.36
N ILE A 19 15.68 -7.71 10.59
CA ILE A 19 15.65 -6.39 11.24
C ILE A 19 14.83 -6.54 12.51
N ASN A 20 15.38 -6.06 13.64
CA ASN A 20 14.61 -5.88 14.86
C ASN A 20 13.83 -4.58 14.74
N ILE A 21 12.49 -4.67 14.67
CA ILE A 21 11.62 -3.48 14.53
C ILE A 21 11.14 -2.95 15.87
N THR A 22 11.41 -3.62 16.99
CA THR A 22 11.00 -3.13 18.31
C THR A 22 11.72 -1.84 18.70
N GLN A 23 12.90 -1.57 18.14
CA GLN A 23 13.66 -0.34 18.36
C GLN A 23 12.96 0.92 17.80
N PHE A 24 11.95 0.76 16.94
CA PHE A 24 11.15 1.86 16.41
C PHE A 24 9.82 2.03 17.15
N ASN A 25 9.53 1.18 18.13
CA ASN A 25 8.34 1.29 18.97
C ASN A 25 8.61 2.23 20.15
N ASP A 26 7.60 2.96 20.56
CA ASP A 26 7.55 3.70 21.81
C ASP A 26 6.34 3.27 22.65
N GLU A 27 6.03 4.00 23.71
CA GLU A 27 4.91 3.66 24.62
C GLU A 27 3.55 3.78 23.91
N THR A 28 3.42 4.69 22.98
CA THR A 28 2.17 5.02 22.30
C THR A 28 2.08 4.44 20.89
N SER A 29 3.22 4.20 20.25
CA SER A 29 3.30 3.79 18.85
C SER A 29 4.03 2.46 18.70
N ARG A 30 3.30 1.43 18.28
CA ARG A 30 3.86 0.09 18.05
C ARG A 30 3.62 -0.37 16.62
N TYR A 31 4.63 -0.97 16.02
CA TYR A 31 4.47 -1.62 14.72
C TYR A 31 3.39 -2.70 14.81
N THR A 32 2.31 -2.51 14.07
CA THR A 32 1.11 -3.34 14.18
C THR A 32 0.78 -3.95 12.83
N THR A 33 0.47 -5.24 12.82
CA THR A 33 -0.13 -5.94 11.69
C THR A 33 -1.55 -6.37 12.07
N LEU A 34 -2.51 -6.13 11.17
CA LEU A 34 -3.91 -6.47 11.40
C LEU A 34 -4.65 -6.70 10.08
N LYS A 35 -5.85 -7.28 10.16
CA LYS A 35 -6.73 -7.40 9.00
C LYS A 35 -7.28 -6.02 8.61
N ARG A 36 -7.35 -5.75 7.32
CA ARG A 36 -7.99 -4.52 6.81
C ARG A 36 -9.43 -4.35 7.34
N SER A 37 -10.19 -5.42 7.38
CA SER A 37 -11.57 -5.42 7.91
C SER A 37 -11.63 -5.00 9.39
N THR A 38 -10.66 -5.40 10.20
CA THR A 38 -10.55 -5.00 11.61
C THR A 38 -10.29 -3.50 11.74
N LEU A 39 -9.39 -2.96 10.92
CA LEU A 39 -9.12 -1.52 10.91
C LEU A 39 -10.35 -0.72 10.47
N ILE A 40 -11.02 -1.14 9.39
CA ILE A 40 -12.23 -0.47 8.90
C ILE A 40 -13.33 -0.51 9.97
N LYS A 41 -13.58 -1.66 10.59
CA LYS A 41 -14.57 -1.79 11.66
C LYS A 41 -14.25 -0.87 12.85
N PHE A 42 -12.98 -0.79 13.25
CA PHE A 42 -12.53 0.12 14.30
C PHE A 42 -12.81 1.58 13.92
N LEU A 43 -12.45 2.01 12.72
CA LEU A 43 -12.71 3.37 12.25
C LEU A 43 -14.19 3.69 12.20
N MET A 44 -15.01 2.78 11.64
CA MET A 44 -16.47 2.93 11.56
C MET A 44 -17.13 3.06 12.95
N ASN A 45 -16.70 2.27 13.91
CA ASN A 45 -17.24 2.31 15.27
C ASN A 45 -16.87 3.60 16.03
N ASN A 46 -15.87 4.33 15.56
CA ASN A 46 -15.43 5.62 16.13
C ASN A 46 -15.94 6.84 15.33
N LEU A 47 -16.75 6.63 14.30
CA LEU A 47 -17.47 7.72 13.65
C LEU A 47 -18.71 8.00 14.50
N SER A 48 -18.75 9.19 15.13
CA SER A 48 -19.94 9.71 15.80
C SER A 48 -20.75 10.53 14.82
N ASP A 49 -22.06 10.39 14.82
CA ASP A 49 -23.05 11.25 14.12
C ASP A 49 -22.73 11.65 12.66
N GLN A 50 -21.82 10.91 12.02
CA GLN A 50 -21.44 11.17 10.63
C GLN A 50 -22.40 10.45 9.68
N THR A 51 -22.87 11.17 8.70
CA THR A 51 -23.69 10.58 7.64
C THR A 51 -22.78 9.93 6.60
N ILE A 52 -22.94 8.60 6.40
CA ILE A 52 -22.31 7.88 5.30
C ILE A 52 -23.37 7.60 4.26
N ASN A 53 -23.22 8.22 3.09
CA ASN A 53 -24.08 7.95 1.96
C ASN A 53 -23.42 6.91 1.07
N TYR A 54 -23.94 5.68 1.11
CA TYR A 54 -23.49 4.60 0.22
C TYR A 54 -24.08 4.77 -1.17
N ASP A 55 -23.45 4.16 -2.17
CA ASP A 55 -23.88 4.17 -3.58
C ASP A 55 -24.06 5.60 -4.13
N THR A 56 -23.26 6.54 -3.61
CA THR A 56 -23.34 7.96 -3.97
C THR A 56 -21.98 8.41 -4.50
N GLU A 57 -21.93 8.79 -5.78
CA GLU A 57 -20.74 9.31 -6.44
C GLU A 57 -20.88 10.83 -6.69
N LEU A 58 -19.76 11.56 -6.59
CA LEU A 58 -19.69 12.95 -7.01
C LEU A 58 -19.67 13.00 -8.54
N GLU A 59 -20.60 13.72 -9.15
CA GLU A 59 -20.69 13.87 -10.61
C GLU A 59 -20.16 15.24 -11.07
N LYS A 60 -20.45 16.29 -10.30
CA LYS A 60 -20.07 17.66 -10.69
C LYS A 60 -19.77 18.52 -9.47
N VAL A 61 -18.80 19.42 -9.61
CA VAL A 61 -18.49 20.46 -8.65
C VAL A 61 -18.74 21.82 -9.29
N ASN A 62 -19.61 22.61 -8.70
CA ASN A 62 -19.83 24.01 -9.05
C ASN A 62 -19.11 24.87 -8.02
N TYR A 63 -18.31 25.79 -8.50
CA TYR A 63 -17.44 26.63 -7.68
C TYR A 63 -18.11 27.97 -7.39
N GLY A 64 -18.10 28.41 -6.14
CA GLY A 64 -18.61 29.68 -5.64
C GLY A 64 -17.92 30.04 -4.34
N GLU A 65 -18.59 30.74 -3.45
CA GLU A 65 -18.14 30.98 -2.08
C GLU A 65 -18.02 29.64 -1.33
N GLN A 66 -18.94 28.74 -1.59
CA GLN A 66 -18.93 27.33 -1.18
C GLN A 66 -18.99 26.43 -2.41
N PHE A 67 -18.69 25.16 -2.24
CA PHE A 67 -18.80 24.15 -3.29
C PHE A 67 -20.22 23.59 -3.32
N ILE A 68 -20.90 23.68 -4.47
CA ILE A 68 -22.17 22.97 -4.69
C ILE A 68 -21.84 21.70 -5.47
N ILE A 69 -22.11 20.53 -4.86
CA ILE A 69 -21.82 19.23 -5.43
C ILE A 69 -23.11 18.57 -5.91
N ASP A 70 -23.09 18.13 -7.17
CA ASP A 70 -24.14 17.30 -7.74
C ASP A 70 -23.72 15.83 -7.60
N PHE A 71 -24.58 15.00 -7.02
CA PHE A 71 -24.34 13.58 -6.78
C PHE A 71 -25.15 12.69 -7.71
N SER A 72 -24.69 11.43 -7.91
CA SER A 72 -25.31 10.43 -8.77
C SER A 72 -26.76 10.05 -8.39
N ASN A 73 -27.17 10.30 -7.16
CA ASN A 73 -28.53 10.12 -6.67
C ASN A 73 -29.44 11.34 -6.92
N ASN A 74 -29.00 12.29 -7.74
CA ASN A 74 -29.66 13.59 -8.04
C ASN A 74 -29.78 14.54 -6.84
N SER A 75 -29.11 14.27 -5.72
CA SER A 75 -29.03 15.24 -4.63
C SER A 75 -28.00 16.33 -4.94
N LYS A 76 -28.23 17.50 -4.31
CA LYS A 76 -27.27 18.62 -4.34
C LYS A 76 -27.05 19.09 -2.92
N GLU A 77 -25.78 19.21 -2.56
CA GLU A 77 -25.38 19.67 -1.25
C GLU A 77 -24.26 20.70 -1.35
N THR A 78 -24.13 21.53 -0.31
CA THR A 78 -23.17 22.62 -0.25
C THR A 78 -22.13 22.35 0.82
N PHE A 79 -20.84 22.55 0.47
CA PHE A 79 -19.71 22.27 1.35
C PHE A 79 -18.66 23.37 1.33
N ASP A 80 -17.99 23.58 2.47
CA ASP A 80 -16.86 24.50 2.59
C ASP A 80 -15.54 23.84 2.16
N TYR A 81 -15.46 22.51 2.29
CA TYR A 81 -14.27 21.71 2.01
C TYR A 81 -14.63 20.46 1.22
N ILE A 82 -13.73 20.02 0.35
CA ILE A 82 -13.80 18.73 -0.34
C ILE A 82 -12.53 17.96 -0.02
N ILE A 83 -12.67 16.78 0.61
CA ILE A 83 -11.57 15.88 0.91
C ILE A 83 -11.74 14.61 0.08
N ILE A 84 -10.78 14.34 -0.80
CA ILE A 84 -10.85 13.29 -1.80
C ILE A 84 -9.98 12.12 -1.36
N SER A 85 -10.63 10.96 -1.14
CA SER A 85 -9.99 9.71 -0.71
C SER A 85 -10.46 8.49 -1.50
N ASP A 86 -10.97 8.68 -2.72
CA ASP A 86 -11.58 7.69 -3.60
C ASP A 86 -10.57 6.79 -4.35
N GLY A 87 -9.30 6.81 -3.90
CA GLY A 87 -8.28 5.85 -4.29
C GLY A 87 -7.52 6.20 -5.57
N VAL A 88 -6.72 5.23 -6.04
CA VAL A 88 -5.79 5.43 -7.17
C VAL A 88 -6.52 5.72 -8.50
N PHE A 89 -7.74 5.23 -8.66
CA PHE A 89 -8.60 5.45 -9.84
C PHE A 89 -9.57 6.62 -9.66
N SER A 90 -9.27 7.57 -8.80
CA SER A 90 -10.12 8.70 -8.45
C SER A 90 -10.81 9.34 -9.65
N LYS A 91 -12.12 9.16 -9.75
CA LYS A 91 -12.98 9.88 -10.72
C LYS A 91 -13.08 11.36 -10.35
N THR A 92 -13.22 11.64 -9.05
CA THR A 92 -13.32 12.99 -8.51
C THR A 92 -12.10 13.84 -8.89
N LYS A 93 -10.89 13.23 -8.87
CA LYS A 93 -9.66 13.89 -9.34
C LYS A 93 -9.79 14.38 -10.79
N SER A 94 -10.32 13.52 -11.66
CA SER A 94 -10.50 13.87 -13.09
C SER A 94 -11.53 14.98 -13.28
N ILE A 95 -12.61 14.98 -12.50
CA ILE A 95 -13.64 16.02 -12.52
C ILE A 95 -13.06 17.37 -12.09
N ILE A 96 -12.33 17.41 -10.96
CA ILE A 96 -11.76 18.64 -10.39
C ILE A 96 -10.67 19.20 -11.30
N ASN A 97 -9.77 18.35 -11.78
CA ASN A 97 -8.67 18.77 -12.64
C ASN A 97 -9.12 19.04 -14.09
N LYS A 98 -10.38 18.77 -14.43
CA LYS A 98 -10.93 18.86 -15.82
C LYS A 98 -10.04 18.13 -16.84
N LYS A 99 -9.40 17.07 -16.39
CA LYS A 99 -8.47 16.26 -17.17
C LYS A 99 -8.50 14.82 -16.69
N GLU A 100 -8.61 13.89 -17.63
CA GLU A 100 -8.50 12.48 -17.28
C GLU A 100 -7.14 12.17 -16.65
N THR A 101 -7.15 11.58 -15.45
CA THR A 101 -5.96 11.14 -14.74
C THR A 101 -6.01 9.62 -14.65
N LYS A 102 -5.03 8.96 -15.30
CA LYS A 102 -4.91 7.49 -15.23
C LYS A 102 -3.70 7.12 -14.39
N PRO A 103 -3.87 6.17 -13.44
CA PRO A 103 -2.72 5.62 -12.74
C PRO A 103 -1.89 4.76 -13.71
N LYS A 104 -0.60 4.63 -13.40
CA LYS A 104 0.30 3.80 -14.18
C LYS A 104 0.26 2.35 -13.74
N TYR A 105 0.11 1.44 -14.69
CA TYR A 105 0.32 0.02 -14.42
C TYR A 105 1.81 -0.25 -14.07
N PHE A 106 2.04 -0.89 -12.93
CA PHE A 106 3.39 -1.11 -12.38
C PHE A 106 4.11 -2.32 -12.99
N ASN A 107 3.57 -2.92 -14.05
CA ASN A 107 4.04 -4.18 -14.63
C ASN A 107 4.11 -5.32 -13.62
N GLY A 108 3.15 -5.37 -12.72
CA GLY A 108 3.08 -6.38 -11.67
C GLY A 108 1.67 -6.65 -11.20
N VAL A 109 1.48 -7.85 -10.69
CA VAL A 109 0.23 -8.27 -10.07
C VAL A 109 0.49 -8.63 -8.61
N ALA A 110 -0.48 -8.33 -7.75
CA ALA A 110 -0.51 -8.76 -6.36
C ALA A 110 -1.44 -9.97 -6.23
N LEU A 111 -0.90 -11.11 -5.80
CA LEU A 111 -1.70 -12.26 -5.37
C LEU A 111 -1.82 -12.18 -3.85
N ARG A 112 -3.03 -12.16 -3.34
CA ARG A 112 -3.35 -12.10 -1.92
C ARG A 112 -4.15 -13.32 -1.50
N GLY A 113 -3.92 -13.79 -0.27
CA GLY A 113 -4.67 -14.86 0.34
C GLY A 113 -4.51 -14.84 1.85
N ASN A 114 -5.32 -15.65 2.52
CA ASN A 114 -5.21 -15.90 3.95
C ASN A 114 -4.51 -17.24 4.17
N LEU A 115 -3.71 -17.31 5.22
CA LEU A 115 -2.99 -18.53 5.58
C LEU A 115 -3.29 -18.84 7.04
N LYS A 116 -3.60 -20.10 7.34
CA LYS A 116 -3.78 -20.62 8.70
C LYS A 116 -2.60 -21.47 9.11
N ASN A 117 -2.35 -21.53 10.42
CA ASN A 117 -1.36 -22.44 11.01
C ASN A 117 0.08 -22.27 10.49
N TYR A 118 0.45 -21.06 10.14
CA TYR A 118 1.84 -20.73 9.86
C TYR A 118 2.52 -20.32 11.17
N ASP A 119 3.52 -21.08 11.61
CA ASP A 119 4.11 -20.89 12.93
C ASP A 119 5.27 -19.90 12.90
N ASN A 120 4.97 -18.61 12.72
CA ASN A 120 5.97 -17.54 12.82
C ASN A 120 5.29 -16.25 13.30
N PRO A 121 5.63 -15.75 14.50
CA PRO A 121 5.02 -14.52 15.04
C PRO A 121 5.50 -13.24 14.35
N ASP A 122 6.52 -13.33 13.49
CA ASP A 122 7.16 -12.20 12.86
C ASP A 122 6.78 -12.07 11.38
N ILE A 123 7.15 -10.93 10.78
CA ILE A 123 7.00 -10.71 9.34
C ILE A 123 8.09 -11.48 8.61
N SER A 124 7.71 -12.24 7.58
CA SER A 124 8.62 -12.98 6.71
C SER A 124 8.53 -12.50 5.28
N ILE A 125 9.63 -11.99 4.74
CA ILE A 125 9.78 -11.54 3.35
C ILE A 125 10.65 -12.54 2.61
N PHE A 126 10.11 -13.10 1.53
CA PHE A 126 10.80 -14.05 0.67
C PHE A 126 11.08 -13.40 -0.68
N MET A 127 12.37 -13.27 -1.01
CA MET A 127 12.84 -12.57 -2.21
C MET A 127 13.21 -13.56 -3.31
N GLY A 128 12.66 -13.38 -4.50
CA GLY A 128 12.85 -14.29 -5.64
C GLY A 128 13.22 -13.60 -6.94
N SER A 129 13.22 -14.36 -8.04
CA SER A 129 13.41 -13.81 -9.39
C SER A 129 12.07 -13.31 -9.93
N ASP A 130 11.93 -11.98 -10.15
CA ASP A 130 10.70 -11.33 -10.62
C ASP A 130 9.53 -11.38 -9.65
N LEU A 131 9.76 -11.77 -8.41
CA LEU A 131 8.72 -11.79 -7.40
C LEU A 131 9.30 -11.66 -5.99
N HIS A 132 8.44 -11.28 -5.09
CA HIS A 132 8.61 -11.53 -3.66
C HIS A 132 7.26 -11.88 -3.06
N TYR A 133 7.27 -12.52 -1.90
CA TYR A 133 6.06 -12.69 -1.11
C TYR A 133 6.33 -12.44 0.37
N VAL A 134 5.28 -12.05 1.06
CA VAL A 134 5.32 -11.69 2.47
C VAL A 134 4.24 -12.47 3.21
N ILE A 135 4.62 -13.01 4.36
CA ILE A 135 3.70 -13.66 5.30
C ILE A 135 3.82 -12.90 6.62
N TYR A 136 2.70 -12.53 7.20
CA TYR A 136 2.68 -11.87 8.51
C TYR A 136 1.41 -12.20 9.30
N PRO A 137 1.49 -12.28 10.65
CA PRO A 137 0.33 -12.51 11.49
C PRO A 137 -0.64 -11.33 11.44
N VAL A 138 -1.95 -11.59 11.48
CA VAL A 138 -2.99 -10.55 11.50
C VAL A 138 -3.84 -10.57 12.77
N ASN A 139 -3.66 -11.58 13.60
CA ASN A 139 -4.24 -11.69 14.94
C ASN A 139 -3.48 -12.72 15.79
N GLN A 140 -3.97 -12.95 17.01
CA GLN A 140 -3.40 -13.94 17.95
C GLN A 140 -3.85 -15.38 17.65
N ASN A 141 -4.83 -15.60 16.76
CA ASN A 141 -5.44 -16.89 16.46
C ASN A 141 -4.73 -17.67 15.34
N LYS A 142 -3.43 -17.42 15.14
CA LYS A 142 -2.63 -18.06 14.08
C LYS A 142 -3.20 -17.88 12.68
N GLU A 143 -3.83 -16.73 12.43
CA GLU A 143 -4.21 -16.31 11.08
C GLU A 143 -3.15 -15.35 10.52
N TYR A 144 -2.80 -15.59 9.28
CA TYR A 144 -1.76 -14.84 8.57
C TYR A 144 -2.29 -14.28 7.26
N ASN A 145 -1.77 -13.14 6.88
CA ASN A 145 -1.94 -12.62 5.54
C ASN A 145 -0.78 -13.08 4.67
N PHE A 146 -1.11 -13.53 3.48
CA PHE A 146 -0.16 -13.83 2.42
C PHE A 146 -0.34 -12.82 1.29
N ILE A 147 0.74 -12.19 0.87
CA ILE A 147 0.77 -11.33 -0.32
C ILE A 147 2.01 -11.63 -1.14
N SER A 148 1.84 -11.88 -2.44
CA SER A 148 2.95 -11.96 -3.38
C SER A 148 2.82 -10.85 -4.43
N VAL A 149 3.94 -10.22 -4.76
CA VAL A 149 4.07 -9.27 -5.87
C VAL A 149 4.88 -9.96 -6.95
N ILE A 150 4.28 -10.15 -8.11
CA ILE A 150 4.85 -10.89 -9.23
C ILE A 150 4.94 -9.97 -10.43
N HIS A 151 6.14 -9.88 -11.03
CA HIS A 151 6.31 -9.16 -12.28
C HIS A 151 5.49 -9.83 -13.40
N LYS A 152 4.56 -9.09 -13.98
CA LYS A 152 3.68 -9.54 -15.06
C LYS A 152 3.37 -8.37 -15.97
N LYS A 153 3.67 -8.48 -17.24
CA LYS A 153 3.21 -7.52 -18.25
C LYS A 153 1.81 -7.91 -18.68
N LEU A 154 0.91 -6.95 -18.66
CA LEU A 154 -0.45 -7.05 -19.20
C LEU A 154 -0.62 -5.95 -20.24
N THR A 155 -1.38 -6.23 -21.28
CA THR A 155 -1.78 -5.25 -22.30
C THR A 155 -2.90 -4.35 -21.77
N ASP A 156 -3.11 -3.20 -22.39
CA ASP A 156 -4.21 -2.29 -22.00
C ASP A 156 -5.58 -2.97 -22.16
N LEU A 157 -5.74 -3.83 -23.16
CA LEU A 157 -6.95 -4.64 -23.36
C LEU A 157 -7.17 -5.58 -22.17
N GLN A 158 -6.12 -6.27 -21.70
CA GLN A 158 -6.22 -7.16 -20.54
C GLN A 158 -6.49 -6.38 -19.24
N LEU A 159 -5.91 -5.19 -19.09
CA LEU A 159 -6.12 -4.33 -17.92
C LEU A 159 -7.53 -3.74 -17.87
N SER A 160 -8.18 -3.52 -19.00
CA SER A 160 -9.55 -3.02 -19.09
C SER A 160 -10.61 -4.13 -19.01
N ASP A 161 -10.24 -5.39 -19.23
CA ASP A 161 -11.14 -6.54 -19.21
C ASP A 161 -11.32 -7.08 -17.77
N GLN A 162 -12.35 -6.60 -17.09
CA GLN A 162 -12.69 -7.05 -15.74
C GLN A 162 -13.02 -8.54 -15.67
N LYS A 163 -13.60 -9.12 -16.74
CA LYS A 163 -13.90 -10.56 -16.78
C LYS A 163 -12.63 -11.40 -16.85
N PHE A 164 -11.67 -10.97 -17.68
CA PHE A 164 -10.35 -11.60 -17.73
C PHE A 164 -9.65 -11.52 -16.37
N LEU A 165 -9.59 -10.35 -15.73
CA LEU A 165 -8.91 -10.17 -14.45
C LEU A 165 -9.57 -10.95 -13.30
N ALA A 166 -10.87 -11.19 -13.37
CA ALA A 166 -11.62 -11.96 -12.39
C ALA A 166 -11.60 -13.48 -12.68
N SER A 167 -11.14 -13.91 -13.86
CA SER A 167 -11.22 -15.30 -14.31
C SER A 167 -10.34 -16.24 -13.46
N GLU A 168 -10.81 -17.47 -13.28
CA GLU A 168 -10.04 -18.52 -12.60
C GLU A 168 -8.79 -18.92 -13.39
N ASP A 169 -8.81 -18.81 -14.72
CA ASP A 169 -7.65 -19.06 -15.58
C ASP A 169 -6.53 -18.06 -15.32
N PHE A 170 -6.87 -16.76 -15.22
CA PHE A 170 -5.88 -15.73 -14.88
C PHE A 170 -5.32 -15.96 -13.48
N LYS A 171 -6.15 -16.18 -12.47
CA LYS A 171 -5.73 -16.47 -11.09
C LYS A 171 -4.81 -17.70 -11.04
N SER A 172 -5.21 -18.79 -11.71
CA SER A 172 -4.44 -20.03 -11.79
C SER A 172 -3.10 -19.82 -12.47
N SER A 173 -3.03 -19.02 -13.53
CA SER A 173 -1.78 -18.71 -14.24
C SER A 173 -0.78 -17.98 -13.35
N ILE A 174 -1.25 -17.03 -12.55
CA ILE A 174 -0.43 -16.28 -11.58
C ILE A 174 0.03 -17.20 -10.44
N PHE A 175 -0.88 -18.02 -9.92
CA PHE A 175 -0.57 -18.97 -8.87
C PHE A 175 0.46 -20.02 -9.31
N ASN A 176 0.34 -20.55 -10.54
CA ASN A 176 1.32 -21.46 -11.12
C ASN A 176 2.69 -20.81 -11.31
N THR A 177 2.73 -19.54 -11.71
CA THR A 177 3.98 -18.77 -11.78
C THR A 177 4.66 -18.69 -10.41
N LEU A 178 3.91 -18.47 -9.35
CA LEU A 178 4.42 -18.45 -8.00
C LEU A 178 4.98 -19.82 -7.58
N LYS A 179 4.23 -20.90 -7.81
CA LYS A 179 4.66 -22.28 -7.53
C LYS A 179 5.98 -22.65 -8.22
N GLN A 180 6.11 -22.34 -9.50
CA GLN A 180 7.30 -22.68 -10.28
C GLN A 180 8.56 -21.94 -9.82
N LYS A 181 8.40 -20.70 -9.32
CA LYS A 181 9.53 -19.83 -8.94
C LYS A 181 9.92 -19.93 -7.47
N THR A 182 9.14 -20.59 -6.64
CA THR A 182 9.36 -20.68 -5.20
C THR A 182 9.25 -22.12 -4.69
N SER A 183 9.85 -22.40 -3.54
CA SER A 183 9.73 -23.69 -2.84
C SER A 183 8.73 -23.61 -1.68
N ILE A 184 7.65 -22.86 -1.85
CA ILE A 184 6.70 -22.63 -0.78
C ILE A 184 5.71 -23.80 -0.67
N ASP A 185 5.56 -24.37 0.53
CA ASP A 185 4.65 -25.48 0.81
C ASP A 185 3.27 -25.01 1.31
N VAL A 186 3.13 -23.71 1.55
CA VAL A 186 1.89 -23.13 2.12
C VAL A 186 0.73 -23.07 1.13
N TYR A 187 0.92 -23.49 -0.12
CA TYR A 187 -0.13 -23.45 -1.15
C TYR A 187 -1.38 -24.23 -0.77
N GLN A 188 -1.23 -25.33 -0.05
CA GLN A 188 -2.37 -26.16 0.37
C GLN A 188 -3.24 -25.47 1.44
N ASN A 189 -2.66 -24.49 2.14
CA ASN A 189 -3.30 -23.80 3.25
C ASN A 189 -3.72 -22.35 2.90
N LEU A 190 -3.54 -21.95 1.62
CA LEU A 190 -3.98 -20.63 1.16
C LEU A 190 -5.46 -20.63 0.83
N GLU A 191 -6.18 -19.73 1.49
CA GLU A 191 -7.62 -19.51 1.29
C GLU A 191 -7.87 -18.10 0.71
N ASN A 192 -9.02 -17.92 0.09
CA ASN A 192 -9.51 -16.62 -0.41
C ASN A 192 -8.51 -15.93 -1.35
N ILE A 193 -7.98 -16.69 -2.30
CA ILE A 193 -6.98 -16.18 -3.26
C ILE A 193 -7.63 -15.20 -4.22
N ASN A 194 -7.04 -14.00 -4.28
CA ASN A 194 -7.41 -12.97 -5.24
C ASN A 194 -6.16 -12.39 -5.91
N VAL A 195 -6.30 -11.97 -7.17
CA VAL A 195 -5.22 -11.38 -7.97
C VAL A 195 -5.66 -10.01 -8.46
N PHE A 196 -4.80 -9.02 -8.27
CA PHE A 196 -5.05 -7.63 -8.66
C PHE A 196 -3.86 -7.06 -9.43
N PRO A 197 -4.06 -6.41 -10.58
CA PRO A 197 -3.05 -5.56 -11.20
C PRO A 197 -2.63 -4.45 -10.24
N ILE A 198 -1.34 -4.13 -10.21
CA ILE A 198 -0.81 -3.07 -9.35
C ILE A 198 -0.74 -1.78 -10.15
N PHE A 199 -1.42 -0.75 -9.65
CA PHE A 199 -1.38 0.60 -10.21
C PHE A 199 -0.74 1.55 -9.20
N VAL A 200 0.03 2.52 -9.72
CA VAL A 200 0.78 3.48 -8.90
C VAL A 200 0.65 4.89 -9.48
N SER A 201 0.90 5.88 -8.64
CA SER A 201 1.02 7.26 -9.09
C SER A 201 2.42 7.53 -9.65
N GLU A 202 2.51 8.32 -10.71
CA GLU A 202 3.81 8.77 -11.26
C GLU A 202 4.32 10.02 -10.55
N LYS A 203 3.39 10.91 -10.22
CA LYS A 203 3.67 12.20 -9.56
C LYS A 203 2.58 12.52 -8.54
N THR A 204 2.89 13.38 -7.60
CA THR A 204 1.91 13.97 -6.70
C THR A 204 1.05 14.97 -7.45
N GLU A 205 -0.24 14.97 -7.18
CA GLU A 205 -1.13 15.97 -7.73
C GLU A 205 -0.90 17.31 -7.02
N LYS A 206 -0.82 18.37 -7.82
CA LYS A 206 -0.86 19.73 -7.30
C LYS A 206 -2.31 20.19 -7.35
N ILE A 207 -2.82 20.62 -6.22
CA ILE A 207 -4.14 21.21 -6.14
C ILE A 207 -3.97 22.72 -6.18
N ASN A 208 -4.53 23.35 -7.19
CA ASN A 208 -4.51 24.80 -7.34
C ASN A 208 -5.76 25.47 -6.78
N GLN A 209 -6.56 24.73 -6.00
CA GLN A 209 -7.84 25.23 -5.50
C GLN A 209 -7.85 25.21 -3.97
N LYS A 210 -8.19 26.35 -3.38
CA LYS A 210 -8.37 26.47 -1.94
C LYS A 210 -9.50 25.55 -1.48
N ASN A 211 -9.34 24.93 -0.32
CA ASN A 211 -10.33 24.07 0.33
C ASN A 211 -10.63 22.74 -0.39
N ILE A 212 -9.80 22.31 -1.36
CA ILE A 212 -9.86 20.95 -1.94
C ILE A 212 -8.58 20.20 -1.61
N PHE A 213 -8.71 19.02 -1.02
CA PHE A 213 -7.58 18.22 -0.54
C PHE A 213 -7.67 16.80 -1.06
N PHE A 214 -6.52 16.22 -1.39
CA PHE A 214 -6.39 14.79 -1.69
C PHE A 214 -5.65 14.10 -0.56
N ILE A 215 -6.11 12.91 -0.18
CA ILE A 215 -5.45 12.07 0.83
C ILE A 215 -5.37 10.63 0.36
N GLY A 216 -4.54 9.83 1.02
CA GLY A 216 -4.38 8.39 0.71
C GLY A 216 -3.93 8.14 -0.73
N ASP A 217 -4.44 7.06 -1.34
CA ASP A 217 -4.07 6.65 -2.70
C ASP A 217 -4.60 7.63 -3.77
N ALA A 218 -5.60 8.47 -3.45
CA ALA A 218 -6.03 9.56 -4.33
C ALA A 218 -4.96 10.65 -4.43
N LEU A 219 -4.20 10.91 -3.36
CA LEU A 219 -3.04 11.79 -3.40
C LEU A 219 -1.85 11.10 -4.07
N PHE A 220 -1.47 9.92 -3.57
CA PHE A 220 -0.34 9.17 -4.11
C PHE A 220 -0.42 7.68 -3.77
N SER A 221 -0.49 6.83 -4.79
CA SER A 221 -0.44 5.37 -4.64
C SER A 221 0.98 4.85 -4.85
N PHE A 222 1.48 4.09 -3.85
CA PHE A 222 2.84 3.56 -3.81
C PHE A 222 2.96 2.14 -4.38
N PRO A 223 4.15 1.75 -4.90
CA PRO A 223 4.46 0.33 -5.07
C PRO A 223 4.37 -0.39 -3.71
N PRO A 224 3.84 -1.64 -3.67
CA PRO A 224 3.53 -2.30 -2.38
C PRO A 224 4.76 -2.81 -1.60
N SER A 225 5.97 -2.75 -2.18
CA SER A 225 7.18 -3.39 -1.65
C SER A 225 7.78 -2.75 -0.39
N PHE A 226 7.13 -1.73 0.16
CA PHE A 226 7.49 -1.10 1.44
C PHE A 226 6.33 -1.11 2.46
N ALA A 227 5.16 -1.63 2.07
CA ALA A 227 3.95 -1.78 2.91
C ALA A 227 3.48 -0.46 3.59
N GLN A 228 3.68 0.71 2.96
CA GLN A 228 3.41 2.01 3.55
C GLN A 228 2.07 2.64 3.16
N GLY A 229 1.31 2.08 2.21
CA GLY A 229 0.09 2.72 1.71
C GLY A 229 -0.90 3.12 2.80
N ALA A 230 -1.28 2.19 3.68
CA ALA A 230 -2.23 2.46 4.75
C ALA A 230 -1.69 3.46 5.79
N SER A 231 -0.42 3.31 6.21
CA SER A 231 0.21 4.23 7.17
C SER A 231 0.26 5.64 6.61
N GLN A 232 0.68 5.80 5.36
CA GLN A 232 0.74 7.12 4.72
C GLN A 232 -0.66 7.74 4.52
N SER A 233 -1.69 6.92 4.32
CA SER A 233 -3.08 7.41 4.26
C SER A 233 -3.53 7.96 5.62
N ILE A 234 -3.27 7.24 6.72
CA ILE A 234 -3.61 7.65 8.08
C ILE A 234 -2.84 8.93 8.46
N GLU A 235 -1.53 8.95 8.23
CA GLU A 235 -0.70 10.11 8.51
C GLU A 235 -1.13 11.34 7.71
N THR A 236 -1.45 11.19 6.41
CA THR A 236 -1.94 12.31 5.59
C THR A 236 -3.27 12.85 6.08
N SER A 237 -4.16 11.97 6.59
CA SER A 237 -5.43 12.39 7.20
C SER A 237 -5.21 13.18 8.48
N HIS A 238 -4.26 12.75 9.31
CA HIS A 238 -3.88 13.47 10.52
C HIS A 238 -3.27 14.83 10.21
N ASP A 239 -2.33 14.92 9.28
CA ASP A 239 -1.73 16.18 8.87
C ASP A 239 -2.77 17.18 8.32
N LEU A 240 -3.72 16.67 7.51
CA LEU A 240 -4.81 17.49 7.03
C LEU A 240 -5.70 18.01 8.17
N PHE A 241 -6.00 17.16 9.16
CA PHE A 241 -6.76 17.56 10.34
C PHE A 241 -6.05 18.69 11.10
N GLU A 242 -4.74 18.54 11.37
CA GLU A 242 -3.95 19.58 12.06
C GLU A 242 -3.88 20.88 11.23
N TYR A 243 -3.70 20.77 9.91
CA TYR A 243 -3.75 21.92 9.00
C TYR A 243 -5.09 22.67 9.11
N LEU A 244 -6.23 21.97 9.02
CA LEU A 244 -7.55 22.58 9.09
C LEU A 244 -7.85 23.19 10.45
N LYS A 245 -7.31 22.61 11.53
CA LYS A 245 -7.49 23.07 12.91
C LYS A 245 -6.64 24.30 13.23
N ASN A 246 -5.37 24.30 12.80
CA ASN A 246 -4.37 25.28 13.22
C ASN A 246 -4.03 26.32 12.13
N ASN A 247 -4.53 26.13 10.91
CA ASN A 247 -4.22 26.94 9.72
C ASN A 247 -2.71 27.00 9.38
N GLU A 248 -2.00 25.88 9.53
CA GLU A 248 -0.55 25.78 9.35
C GLU A 248 -0.18 25.33 7.92
N ASP A 249 0.32 26.21 7.09
CA ASP A 249 0.71 25.96 5.68
C ASP A 249 1.89 24.97 5.49
N MET A 250 2.67 24.68 6.51
CA MET A 250 3.88 23.87 6.40
C MET A 250 3.64 22.37 6.21
N LEU A 251 2.50 21.86 6.66
CA LEU A 251 2.23 20.42 6.71
C LEU A 251 2.24 19.73 5.35
N TYR A 252 1.75 20.42 4.31
CA TYR A 252 1.65 19.81 2.98
C TYR A 252 3.01 19.64 2.28
N LYS A 253 3.96 20.55 2.51
CA LYS A 253 5.30 20.47 1.93
C LYS A 253 6.09 19.29 2.52
N ASP A 254 6.04 19.13 3.82
CA ASP A 254 6.73 18.03 4.51
C ASP A 254 6.09 16.68 4.15
N ARG A 255 4.78 16.63 3.99
CA ARG A 255 4.07 15.46 3.50
C ARG A 255 4.54 15.06 2.11
N ILE A 256 4.69 15.99 1.18
CA ILE A 256 5.18 15.71 -0.18
C ILE A 256 6.61 15.15 -0.15
N ASN A 257 7.49 15.71 0.68
CA ASN A 257 8.85 15.19 0.87
C ASN A 257 8.85 13.75 1.42
N LYS A 258 7.97 13.46 2.39
CA LYS A 258 7.80 12.11 2.96
C LYS A 258 7.28 11.13 1.90
N ILE A 259 6.29 11.53 1.10
CA ILE A 259 5.77 10.74 -0.03
C ILE A 259 6.89 10.38 -1.01
N HIS A 260 7.72 11.34 -1.42
CA HIS A 260 8.84 11.08 -2.32
C HIS A 260 9.84 10.08 -1.72
N SER A 261 10.16 10.22 -0.44
CA SER A 261 11.04 9.32 0.29
C SER A 261 10.49 7.89 0.36
N VAL A 262 9.20 7.74 0.69
CA VAL A 262 8.52 6.44 0.73
C VAL A 262 8.47 5.79 -0.65
N ASN A 263 8.14 6.56 -1.70
CA ASN A 263 8.10 6.07 -3.08
C ASN A 263 9.47 5.57 -3.54
N LEU A 264 10.54 6.32 -3.27
CA LEU A 264 11.90 5.92 -3.62
C LEU A 264 12.29 4.60 -2.93
N ARG A 265 12.01 4.47 -1.63
CA ARG A 265 12.28 3.25 -0.86
C ARG A 265 11.44 2.07 -1.35
N SER A 266 10.17 2.29 -1.69
CA SER A 266 9.30 1.27 -2.26
C SER A 266 9.83 0.74 -3.59
N LYS A 267 10.30 1.63 -4.48
CA LYS A 267 10.92 1.25 -5.76
C LYS A 267 12.24 0.53 -5.57
N LEU A 268 13.08 0.99 -4.64
CA LEU A 268 14.36 0.36 -4.32
C LEU A 268 14.15 -1.05 -3.75
N ASN A 269 13.23 -1.21 -2.81
CA ASN A 269 12.87 -2.52 -2.28
C ASN A 269 12.35 -3.45 -3.37
N HIS A 270 11.45 -2.96 -4.22
CA HIS A 270 10.93 -3.74 -5.34
C HIS A 270 12.06 -4.25 -6.23
N PHE A 271 12.98 -3.38 -6.64
CA PHE A 271 14.15 -3.75 -7.41
C PHE A 271 15.01 -4.81 -6.69
N ALA A 272 15.37 -4.56 -5.44
CA ALA A 272 16.22 -5.45 -4.65
C ALA A 272 15.59 -6.82 -4.41
N PHE A 273 14.26 -6.88 -4.22
CA PHE A 273 13.55 -8.14 -3.96
C PHE A 273 13.36 -9.00 -5.21
N HIS A 274 13.42 -8.41 -6.44
CA HIS A 274 13.10 -9.05 -7.71
C HIS A 274 14.33 -9.39 -8.58
N LEU A 275 15.53 -9.30 -8.06
CA LEU A 275 16.76 -9.56 -8.79
C LEU A 275 16.78 -10.98 -9.37
N LYS A 276 17.27 -11.11 -10.62
CA LYS A 276 17.36 -12.39 -11.35
C LYS A 276 18.76 -12.99 -11.32
N ASN A 277 19.77 -12.17 -11.58
CA ASN A 277 21.15 -12.61 -11.73
C ASN A 277 21.69 -13.17 -10.40
N PRO A 278 22.23 -14.42 -10.38
CA PRO A 278 22.72 -15.06 -9.14
C PRO A 278 23.84 -14.27 -8.45
N LEU A 279 24.75 -13.68 -9.23
CA LEU A 279 25.86 -12.90 -8.68
C LEU A 279 25.34 -11.61 -8.01
N ILE A 280 24.41 -10.91 -8.65
CA ILE A 280 23.81 -9.68 -8.09
C ILE A 280 22.98 -10.03 -6.85
N LYS A 281 22.28 -11.17 -6.83
CA LYS A 281 21.58 -11.66 -5.62
C LYS A 281 22.56 -11.92 -4.48
N PHE A 282 23.69 -12.52 -4.77
CA PHE A 282 24.72 -12.76 -3.75
C PHE A 282 25.25 -11.46 -3.16
N LEU A 283 25.60 -10.49 -4.00
CA LEU A 283 26.03 -9.16 -3.57
C LEU A 283 24.93 -8.44 -2.77
N ARG A 284 23.67 -8.46 -3.23
CA ARG A 284 22.54 -7.94 -2.49
C ARG A 284 22.43 -8.55 -1.09
N ASN A 285 22.61 -9.88 -0.97
CA ASN A 285 22.52 -10.55 0.31
C ASN A 285 23.61 -10.09 1.29
N ILE A 286 24.83 -9.87 0.81
CA ILE A 286 25.93 -9.33 1.63
C ILE A 286 25.60 -7.92 2.09
N ILE A 287 25.21 -7.05 1.16
CA ILE A 287 24.83 -5.66 1.45
C ILE A 287 23.67 -5.62 2.45
N LEU A 288 22.64 -6.43 2.22
CA LEU A 288 21.48 -6.46 3.10
C LEU A 288 21.83 -6.91 4.52
N LYS A 289 22.70 -7.93 4.67
CA LYS A 289 23.21 -8.36 5.98
C LYS A 289 23.95 -7.25 6.71
N TYR A 290 24.74 -6.46 6.01
CA TYR A 290 25.46 -5.34 6.59
C TYR A 290 24.50 -4.21 6.98
N LEU A 291 23.62 -3.79 6.09
CA LEU A 291 22.68 -2.69 6.29
C LEU A 291 21.68 -2.96 7.42
N THR A 292 21.18 -4.19 7.53
CA THR A 292 20.21 -4.57 8.57
C THR A 292 20.83 -4.67 9.98
N LYS A 293 22.14 -4.56 10.11
CA LYS A 293 22.85 -4.52 11.39
C LYS A 293 23.47 -3.15 11.67
N ASN A 294 23.26 -2.17 10.80
CA ASN A 294 23.75 -0.82 10.94
C ASN A 294 22.64 0.10 11.43
N ASP A 295 22.68 0.46 12.72
CA ASP A 295 21.64 1.28 13.36
C ASP A 295 21.49 2.66 12.71
N LYS A 296 22.61 3.31 12.32
CA LYS A 296 22.55 4.60 11.62
C LYS A 296 21.81 4.51 10.29
N PHE A 297 22.03 3.42 9.55
CA PHE A 297 21.29 3.16 8.32
C PHE A 297 19.82 2.92 8.62
N LEU A 298 19.50 2.08 9.61
CA LEU A 298 18.12 1.77 9.98
C LEU A 298 17.36 3.01 10.45
N ASP A 299 17.96 3.85 11.27
CA ASP A 299 17.37 5.13 11.70
C ASP A 299 17.10 6.06 10.50
N SER A 300 18.04 6.14 9.56
CA SER A 300 17.85 6.94 8.35
C SER A 300 16.81 6.35 7.40
N TYR A 301 16.77 5.03 7.27
CA TYR A 301 15.94 4.33 6.29
C TYR A 301 14.52 4.06 6.78
N LEU A 302 14.38 3.62 8.02
CA LEU A 302 13.09 3.31 8.67
C LEU A 302 12.70 4.38 9.68
N GLY A 303 13.61 4.79 10.55
CA GLY A 303 13.33 5.73 11.64
C GLY A 303 12.69 7.02 11.15
N LYS A 304 13.21 7.62 10.08
CA LYS A 304 12.62 8.83 9.46
C LYS A 304 11.22 8.64 8.86
N ILE A 305 10.75 7.42 8.74
CA ILE A 305 9.37 7.13 8.27
C ILE A 305 8.44 6.87 9.46
N TYR A 306 8.94 6.19 10.51
CA TYR A 306 8.13 5.74 11.64
C TYR A 306 8.18 6.67 12.85
N LYS A 307 9.26 7.44 13.01
CA LYS A 307 9.37 8.49 14.04
C LYS A 307 8.93 9.81 13.41
N ASN A 308 7.94 10.44 13.97
CA ASN A 308 7.54 11.81 13.60
C ASN A 308 8.51 12.81 14.19
#